data_fa3f86c2a60b777bf8fdcc585d4f4556
#
_entry.id   fa3f86c2a60b777bf8fdcc585d4f4556
#
_cell.length_a   1.000
_cell.length_b   1.000
_cell.length_c   1.000
_cell.angle_alpha   90.00
_cell.angle_beta   90.00
_cell.angle_gamma   90.00
#
_symmetry.space_group_name_H-M   'P 1'
#
loop_
_entity.id
_entity.type
_entity.pdbx_description
1 polymer ?
#
loop_
_entity_poly.entity_id
_entity_poly.type
_entity_poly.pdbx_seq_one_letter_code
_entity_poly.pdbx_strand_id
1 'polypeptide(L)'
;MYNPKNKTSANSKGGESVESARMFNIINKLRFLMISCRIEARLSLDEACKLIQVDKKKSAHFFADSILRTLDEALGKPLVLRLPGEKSYSFDEKWLARLITSFRNKDHINIKFLLNSRVENLNKRSYIYFLIEGLSQDIDSL
;
A
#
# COMPACT_ATOMS: atom_id res chain seq x y z
N MET A 1 4.87 43.36 -21.37
CA MET A 1 4.17 43.36 -20.08
C MET A 1 4.45 42.07 -19.32
N TYR A 2 4.96 42.20 -18.15
CA TYR A 2 5.27 41.09 -17.26
C TYR A 2 3.97 40.43 -16.74
N ASN A 3 3.82 39.10 -16.93
CA ASN A 3 2.65 38.38 -16.46
C ASN A 3 3.03 37.48 -15.26
N PRO A 4 2.72 37.89 -14.01
CA PRO A 4 3.13 37.14 -12.81
C PRO A 4 2.46 35.78 -12.65
N LYS A 5 1.42 35.45 -13.43
CA LYS A 5 0.73 34.15 -13.39
C LYS A 5 1.58 32.98 -13.88
N ASN A 6 2.63 33.21 -14.62
CA ASN A 6 3.53 32.15 -15.09
C ASN A 6 4.53 31.64 -14.05
N LYS A 7 4.77 32.38 -12.96
CA LYS A 7 5.66 31.92 -11.87
C LYS A 7 4.99 30.96 -10.88
N THR A 8 3.69 31.06 -10.67
CA THR A 8 2.94 30.21 -9.76
C THR A 8 2.66 28.81 -10.31
N SER A 9 2.59 28.65 -11.64
CA SER A 9 2.36 27.35 -12.28
C SER A 9 3.60 26.44 -12.29
N ALA A 10 4.82 27.00 -12.21
CA ALA A 10 6.07 26.24 -12.19
C ALA A 10 6.32 25.56 -10.84
N ASN A 11 5.88 26.15 -9.72
CA ASN A 11 6.03 25.57 -8.39
C ASN A 11 5.03 24.46 -8.08
N SER A 12 3.84 24.52 -8.66
CA SER A 12 2.83 23.44 -8.50
C SER A 12 3.20 22.18 -9.28
N LYS A 13 3.84 22.31 -10.44
CA LYS A 13 4.32 21.17 -11.23
C LYS A 13 5.46 20.40 -10.55
N GLY A 14 6.32 21.06 -9.80
CA GLY A 14 7.40 20.42 -9.05
C GLY A 14 6.89 19.56 -7.88
N GLY A 15 5.88 20.03 -7.14
CA GLY A 15 5.24 19.30 -6.05
C GLY A 15 4.48 18.07 -6.54
N GLU A 16 3.69 18.19 -7.60
CA GLU A 16 2.96 17.10 -8.23
C GLU A 16 3.90 16.01 -8.77
N SER A 17 5.04 16.38 -9.34
CA SER A 17 6.03 15.43 -9.85
C SER A 17 6.69 14.60 -8.75
N VAL A 18 7.00 15.19 -7.59
CA VAL A 18 7.58 14.48 -6.43
C VAL A 18 6.58 13.53 -5.81
N GLU A 19 5.33 13.97 -5.64
CA GLU A 19 4.26 13.13 -5.09
C GLU A 19 3.90 11.98 -6.04
N SER A 20 3.84 12.22 -7.33
CA SER A 20 3.66 11.18 -8.36
C SER A 20 4.78 10.14 -8.34
N ALA A 21 6.04 10.56 -8.16
CA ALA A 21 7.17 9.66 -8.05
C ALA A 21 7.10 8.80 -6.78
N ARG A 22 6.68 9.36 -5.66
CA ARG A 22 6.48 8.61 -4.41
C ARG A 22 5.37 7.57 -4.55
N MET A 23 4.24 7.95 -5.13
CA MET A 23 3.11 7.06 -5.39
C MET A 23 3.54 5.90 -6.29
N PHE A 24 4.23 6.17 -7.38
CA PHE A 24 4.75 5.16 -8.30
C PHE A 24 5.71 4.19 -7.59
N ASN A 25 6.60 4.71 -6.75
CA ASN A 25 7.53 3.88 -5.98
C ASN A 25 6.81 2.93 -5.03
N ILE A 26 5.84 3.43 -4.27
CA ILE A 26 5.02 2.61 -3.36
C ILE A 26 4.27 1.52 -4.14
N ILE A 27 3.59 1.90 -5.20
CA ILE A 27 2.81 0.96 -6.02
C ILE A 27 3.71 -0.11 -6.64
N ASN A 28 4.87 0.26 -7.16
CA ASN A 28 5.81 -0.71 -7.72
C ASN A 28 6.32 -1.71 -6.68
N LYS A 29 6.67 -1.24 -5.49
CA LYS A 29 7.06 -2.12 -4.38
C LYS A 29 5.94 -3.07 -4.00
N LEU A 30 4.71 -2.59 -3.93
CA LEU A 30 3.53 -3.42 -3.68
C LEU A 30 3.35 -4.48 -4.77
N ARG A 31 3.51 -4.11 -6.03
CA ARG A 31 3.39 -5.05 -7.16
C ARG A 31 4.38 -6.20 -7.06
N PHE A 32 5.66 -5.90 -6.86
CA PHE A 32 6.69 -6.91 -6.68
C PHE A 32 6.40 -7.83 -5.50
N LEU A 33 6.08 -7.24 -4.36
CA LEU A 33 5.82 -7.97 -3.13
C LEU A 33 4.60 -8.89 -3.24
N MET A 34 3.50 -8.37 -3.77
CA MET A 34 2.24 -9.13 -3.87
C MET A 34 2.25 -10.17 -4.97
N ILE A 35 2.96 -9.94 -6.07
CA ILE A 35 3.19 -10.97 -7.09
C ILE A 35 4.01 -12.12 -6.50
N SER A 36 5.05 -11.80 -5.76
CA SER A 36 5.85 -12.78 -5.03
C SER A 36 4.98 -13.62 -4.09
N CYS A 37 4.09 -12.99 -3.33
CA CYS A 37 3.16 -13.68 -2.44
C CYS A 37 2.22 -14.66 -3.16
N ARG A 38 1.81 -14.34 -4.39
CA ARG A 38 0.94 -15.22 -5.21
C ARG A 38 1.68 -16.43 -5.77
N ILE A 39 2.99 -16.33 -5.96
CA ILE A 39 3.82 -17.37 -6.55
C ILE A 39 4.39 -18.31 -5.48
N GLU A 40 4.84 -17.75 -4.36
CA GLU A 40 5.50 -18.50 -3.29
C GLU A 40 4.53 -19.26 -2.39
N ALA A 41 5.01 -20.35 -1.80
CA ALA A 41 4.27 -21.10 -0.79
C ALA A 41 4.05 -20.24 0.46
N ARG A 42 2.86 -20.36 1.07
CA ARG A 42 2.51 -19.62 2.28
C ARG A 42 3.35 -20.09 3.46
N LEU A 43 3.84 -19.12 4.25
CA LEU A 43 4.48 -19.40 5.52
C LEU A 43 3.45 -19.85 6.56
N SER A 44 3.84 -20.77 7.43
CA SER A 44 3.04 -21.08 8.61
C SER A 44 3.07 -19.89 9.58
N LEU A 45 2.04 -19.80 10.45
CA LEU A 45 1.94 -18.71 11.42
C LEU A 45 3.16 -18.67 12.36
N ASP A 46 3.64 -19.84 12.80
CA ASP A 46 4.81 -19.94 13.68
C ASP A 46 6.09 -19.46 12.99
N GLU A 47 6.30 -19.85 11.74
CA GLU A 47 7.42 -19.36 10.93
C GLU A 47 7.35 -17.86 10.71
N ALA A 48 6.17 -17.33 10.40
CA ALA A 48 5.93 -15.90 10.23
C ALA A 48 6.26 -15.11 11.50
N CYS A 49 5.80 -15.58 12.67
CA CYS A 49 6.07 -14.92 13.96
C CYS A 49 7.57 -14.87 14.30
N LYS A 50 8.32 -15.91 13.97
CA LYS A 50 9.77 -15.93 14.16
C LYS A 50 10.49 -14.97 13.23
N LEU A 51 10.00 -14.81 12.00
CA LEU A 51 10.62 -13.99 10.96
C LEU A 51 10.36 -12.49 11.16
N ILE A 52 9.21 -12.10 11.69
CA ILE A 52 8.84 -10.70 11.95
C ILE A 52 9.87 -10.00 12.87
N GLN A 53 10.49 -10.73 13.79
CA GLN A 53 11.47 -10.17 14.72
C GLN A 53 12.88 -10.04 14.14
N VAL A 54 13.20 -10.74 13.05
CA VAL A 54 14.57 -10.91 12.58
C VAL A 54 14.83 -10.31 11.20
N ASP A 55 13.82 -10.28 10.30
CA ASP A 55 14.01 -9.85 8.91
C ASP A 55 12.80 -9.05 8.42
N LYS A 56 13.01 -7.74 8.20
CA LYS A 56 11.97 -6.82 7.74
C LYS A 56 11.41 -7.16 6.34
N LYS A 57 12.21 -7.74 5.45
CA LYS A 57 11.75 -8.15 4.13
C LYS A 57 10.78 -9.32 4.21
N LYS A 58 11.06 -10.28 5.08
CA LYS A 58 10.19 -11.43 5.32
C LYS A 58 8.92 -11.02 6.08
N SER A 59 9.03 -10.07 7.00
CA SER A 59 7.89 -9.50 7.68
C SER A 59 6.97 -8.74 6.71
N ALA A 60 7.52 -7.95 5.79
CA ALA A 60 6.75 -7.28 4.74
C ALA A 60 6.02 -8.28 3.84
N HIS A 61 6.66 -9.39 3.49
CA HIS A 61 6.05 -10.47 2.71
C HIS A 61 4.88 -11.10 3.47
N PHE A 62 5.04 -11.37 4.74
CA PHE A 62 3.95 -11.90 5.60
C PHE A 62 2.75 -10.95 5.65
N PHE A 63 2.99 -9.66 5.89
CA PHE A 63 1.91 -8.67 5.92
C PHE A 63 1.20 -8.55 4.58
N ALA A 64 1.94 -8.52 3.49
CA ALA A 64 1.38 -8.44 2.14
C ALA A 64 0.53 -9.67 1.79
N ASP A 65 1.01 -10.88 2.09
CA ASP A 65 0.25 -12.12 1.86
C ASP A 65 -1.05 -12.14 2.68
N SER A 66 -0.98 -11.73 3.93
CA SER A 66 -2.15 -11.67 4.82
C SER A 66 -3.15 -10.61 4.35
N ILE A 67 -2.66 -9.45 3.87
CA ILE A 67 -3.51 -8.39 3.30
C ILE A 67 -4.23 -8.90 2.05
N LEU A 68 -3.51 -9.54 1.13
CA LEU A 68 -4.11 -10.10 -0.09
C LEU A 68 -5.25 -11.05 0.23
N ARG A 69 -5.00 -12.02 1.10
CA ARG A 69 -6.02 -13.02 1.47
C ARG A 69 -7.22 -12.38 2.15
N THR A 70 -6.97 -11.48 3.09
CA THR A 70 -8.05 -10.84 3.86
C THR A 70 -8.89 -9.93 2.97
N LEU A 71 -8.26 -9.16 2.08
CA LEU A 71 -8.96 -8.27 1.16
C LEU A 71 -9.70 -9.05 0.07
N ASP A 72 -9.10 -10.06 -0.51
CA ASP A 72 -9.75 -10.90 -1.51
C ASP A 72 -11.04 -11.53 -0.93
N GLU A 73 -10.99 -11.98 0.31
CA GLU A 73 -12.14 -12.51 1.02
C GLU A 73 -13.18 -11.41 1.35
N ALA A 74 -12.73 -10.29 1.90
CA ALA A 74 -13.62 -9.19 2.29
C ALA A 74 -14.33 -8.53 1.11
N LEU A 75 -13.66 -8.44 -0.04
CA LEU A 75 -14.20 -7.82 -1.25
C LEU A 75 -14.92 -8.81 -2.16
N GLY A 76 -14.77 -10.12 -1.91
CA GLY A 76 -15.35 -11.18 -2.74
C GLY A 76 -14.73 -11.30 -4.13
N LYS A 77 -13.56 -10.72 -4.35
CA LYS A 77 -12.82 -10.77 -5.62
C LYS A 77 -11.34 -10.50 -5.39
N PRO A 78 -10.45 -11.03 -6.24
CA PRO A 78 -9.03 -10.74 -6.14
C PRO A 78 -8.72 -9.26 -6.37
N LEU A 79 -7.73 -8.73 -5.65
CA LEU A 79 -7.19 -7.41 -5.90
C LEU A 79 -6.58 -7.34 -7.31
N VAL A 80 -6.89 -6.26 -8.01
CA VAL A 80 -6.35 -6.01 -9.35
C VAL A 80 -5.00 -5.34 -9.23
N LEU A 81 -3.94 -6.08 -9.56
CA LEU A 81 -2.56 -5.60 -9.58
C LEU A 81 -2.06 -5.60 -11.01
N ARG A 82 -1.44 -4.52 -11.42
CA ARG A 82 -0.79 -4.40 -12.72
C ARG A 82 0.65 -4.90 -12.64
N LEU A 83 1.30 -5.05 -13.78
CA LEU A 83 2.68 -5.51 -13.83
C LEU A 83 3.64 -4.44 -13.33
N PRO A 84 4.77 -4.83 -12.68
CA PRO A 84 5.80 -3.88 -12.29
C PRO A 84 6.27 -3.04 -13.48
N GLY A 85 6.45 -1.75 -13.24
CA GLY A 85 6.86 -0.80 -14.27
C GLY A 85 5.73 -0.16 -15.08
N GLU A 86 4.51 -0.69 -15.05
CA GLU A 86 3.37 -0.05 -15.70
C GLU A 86 3.07 1.31 -15.07
N LYS A 87 2.88 2.32 -15.92
CA LYS A 87 2.62 3.70 -15.46
C LYS A 87 1.16 3.96 -15.10
N SER A 88 0.26 3.12 -15.54
CA SER A 88 -1.15 3.20 -15.16
C SER A 88 -1.41 2.38 -13.90
N TYR A 89 -2.33 2.85 -13.05
CA TYR A 89 -2.66 2.22 -11.78
C TYR A 89 -4.09 1.70 -11.78
N SER A 90 -4.29 0.54 -11.14
CA SER A 90 -5.64 0.08 -10.82
C SER A 90 -6.22 0.88 -9.65
N PHE A 91 -7.53 0.79 -9.48
CA PHE A 91 -8.19 1.38 -8.31
C PHE A 91 -7.66 0.78 -7.01
N ASP A 92 -7.47 -0.53 -6.96
CA ASP A 92 -6.97 -1.24 -5.78
C ASP A 92 -5.56 -0.81 -5.40
N GLU A 93 -4.69 -0.64 -6.38
CA GLU A 93 -3.33 -0.15 -6.17
C GLU A 93 -3.31 1.27 -5.59
N LYS A 94 -4.13 2.17 -6.14
CA LYS A 94 -4.26 3.54 -5.62
C LYS A 94 -4.79 3.55 -4.19
N TRP A 95 -5.77 2.73 -3.91
CA TRP A 95 -6.38 2.64 -2.58
C TRP A 95 -5.37 2.15 -1.54
N LEU A 96 -4.62 1.09 -1.84
CA LEU A 96 -3.56 0.57 -0.96
C LEU A 96 -2.44 1.60 -0.76
N ALA A 97 -1.99 2.25 -1.80
CA ALA A 97 -0.94 3.27 -1.71
C ALA A 97 -1.38 4.46 -0.87
N ARG A 98 -2.63 4.89 -0.97
CA ARG A 98 -3.20 5.95 -0.14
C ARG A 98 -3.29 5.54 1.32
N LEU A 99 -3.67 4.29 1.60
CA LEU A 99 -3.65 3.75 2.96
C LEU A 99 -2.24 3.79 3.56
N ILE A 100 -1.26 3.27 2.85
CA ILE A 100 0.14 3.25 3.30
C ILE A 100 0.64 4.68 3.56
N THR A 101 0.38 5.60 2.65
CA THR A 101 0.75 7.01 2.81
C THR A 101 0.07 7.63 4.04
N SER A 102 -1.21 7.33 4.26
CA SER A 102 -1.96 7.84 5.41
C SER A 102 -1.40 7.31 6.73
N PHE A 103 -0.98 6.05 6.80
CA PHE A 103 -0.31 5.49 7.97
C PHE A 103 1.03 6.18 8.24
N ARG A 104 1.82 6.43 7.22
CA ARG A 104 3.10 7.15 7.33
C ARG A 104 2.91 8.56 7.85
N ASN A 105 1.87 9.24 7.39
CA ASN A 105 1.54 10.61 7.80
C ASN A 105 0.75 10.66 9.10
N LYS A 106 0.43 9.52 9.71
CA LYS A 106 -0.41 9.42 10.92
C LYS A 106 -1.78 10.11 10.75
N ASP A 107 -2.31 10.07 9.53
CA ASP A 107 -3.61 10.64 9.19
C ASP A 107 -4.73 9.63 9.49
N HIS A 108 -5.11 9.54 10.76
CA HIS A 108 -6.10 8.58 11.24
C HIS A 108 -7.49 8.78 10.65
N ILE A 109 -7.85 10.02 10.33
CA ILE A 109 -9.15 10.34 9.73
C ILE A 109 -9.22 9.72 8.34
N ASN A 110 -8.19 9.90 7.53
CA ASN A 110 -8.14 9.34 6.18
C ASN A 110 -8.02 7.81 6.18
N ILE A 111 -7.26 7.24 7.09
CA ILE A 111 -7.18 5.78 7.28
C ILE A 111 -8.57 5.20 7.52
N LYS A 112 -9.29 5.76 8.48
CA LYS A 112 -10.64 5.33 8.82
C LYS A 112 -11.60 5.46 7.64
N PHE A 113 -11.55 6.59 6.93
CA PHE A 113 -12.36 6.83 5.74
C PHE A 113 -12.09 5.78 4.66
N LEU A 114 -10.83 5.53 4.34
CA LEU A 114 -10.45 4.56 3.30
C LEU A 114 -10.87 3.14 3.65
N LEU A 115 -10.67 2.72 4.89
CA LEU A 115 -11.08 1.38 5.34
C LEU A 115 -12.60 1.23 5.34
N ASN A 116 -13.32 2.22 5.87
CA ASN A 116 -14.78 2.17 5.91
C ASN A 116 -15.41 2.20 4.52
N SER A 117 -14.74 2.80 3.54
CA SER A 117 -15.28 2.91 2.17
C SER A 117 -15.36 1.57 1.44
N ARG A 118 -14.58 0.57 1.84
CA ARG A 118 -14.50 -0.71 1.12
C ARG A 118 -14.70 -1.95 1.97
N VAL A 119 -14.43 -1.89 3.26
CA VAL A 119 -14.50 -3.05 4.16
C VAL A 119 -15.64 -2.86 5.15
N GLU A 120 -16.74 -3.57 4.94
CA GLU A 120 -17.94 -3.45 5.76
C GLU A 120 -17.81 -4.10 7.13
N ASN A 121 -17.13 -5.24 7.21
CA ASN A 121 -17.00 -6.01 8.46
C ASN A 121 -15.99 -5.34 9.40
N LEU A 122 -16.45 -5.00 10.61
CA LEU A 122 -15.64 -4.31 11.62
C LEU A 122 -14.40 -5.11 12.04
N ASN A 123 -14.53 -6.41 12.22
CA ASN A 123 -13.43 -7.28 12.63
C ASN A 123 -12.36 -7.36 11.52
N LYS A 124 -12.80 -7.46 10.26
CA LYS A 124 -11.89 -7.44 9.11
C LYS A 124 -11.19 -6.10 8.97
N ARG A 125 -11.89 -4.98 9.19
CA ARG A 125 -11.27 -3.64 9.20
C ARG A 125 -10.17 -3.52 10.25
N SER A 126 -10.42 -3.98 11.46
CA SER A 126 -9.43 -3.95 12.54
C SER A 126 -8.21 -4.81 12.21
N TYR A 127 -8.41 -5.97 11.62
CA TYR A 127 -7.32 -6.84 11.20
C TYR A 127 -6.52 -6.25 10.04
N ILE A 128 -7.20 -5.71 9.04
CA ILE A 128 -6.55 -5.03 7.90
C ILE A 128 -5.78 -3.79 8.38
N TYR A 129 -6.33 -3.03 9.32
CA TYR A 129 -5.62 -1.90 9.93
C TYR A 129 -4.27 -2.33 10.49
N PHE A 130 -4.26 -3.38 11.30
CA PHE A 130 -3.04 -3.93 11.89
C PHE A 130 -2.03 -4.37 10.81
N LEU A 131 -2.50 -5.08 9.79
CA LEU A 131 -1.65 -5.58 8.73
C LEU A 131 -1.02 -4.45 7.89
N ILE A 132 -1.81 -3.44 7.53
CA ILE A 132 -1.31 -2.31 6.73
C ILE A 132 -0.38 -1.43 7.56
N GLU A 133 -0.64 -1.24 8.84
CA GLU A 133 0.29 -0.55 9.74
C GLU A 133 1.65 -1.24 9.74
N GLY A 134 1.68 -2.56 9.90
CA GLY A 134 2.91 -3.36 9.84
C GLY A 134 3.62 -3.23 8.48
N LEU A 135 2.88 -3.37 7.40
CA LEU A 135 3.44 -3.21 6.05
C LEU A 135 3.99 -1.81 5.81
N SER A 136 3.30 -0.76 6.28
CA SER A 136 3.73 0.63 6.09
C SER A 136 5.08 0.92 6.76
N GLN A 137 5.40 0.23 7.86
CA GLN A 137 6.68 0.33 8.53
C GLN A 137 7.81 -0.40 7.78
N ASP A 138 7.49 -1.51 7.13
CA ASP A 138 8.48 -2.41 6.53
C ASP A 138 8.71 -2.14 5.03
N ILE A 139 7.80 -1.44 4.37
CA ILE A 139 7.84 -1.27 2.90
C ILE A 139 9.07 -0.50 2.42
N ASP A 140 9.64 0.37 3.23
CA ASP A 140 10.85 1.12 2.90
C ASP A 140 12.11 0.24 2.93
N SER A 141 12.03 -0.93 3.53
CA SER A 141 13.13 -1.90 3.61
C SER A 141 13.25 -2.78 2.36
N LEU A 142 12.32 -2.63 1.41
CA LEU A 142 12.28 -3.40 0.16
C LEU A 142 13.18 -2.79 -0.92
#